data_4a195902bf698e241e68665444b66928
#
_entry.id   4a195902bf698e241e68665444b66928
#
_cell.length_a   1.000
_cell.length_b   1.000
_cell.length_c   1.000
_cell.angle_alpha   90.00
_cell.angle_beta   90.00
_cell.angle_gamma   90.00
#
_symmetry.space_group_name_H-M   'P 1'
#
loop_
_entity.id
_entity.type
_entity.pdbx_description
1 polymer ?
#
loop_
_entity_poly.entity_id
_entity_poly.type
_entity_poly.pdbx_seq_one_letter_code
_entity_poly.pdbx_strand_id
1 'polypeptide(L)'
;MSKSYTTQNELLLKNLLEFYDDDNKLQYMLRIINGESKISLRIVDWFSTNYAKKHFTVYNIEKNRDKNLFKVYVDYKLKLKAYSKKRFDPFCRWDRITIPYKDNTSIQTTIGQLNFFRWALENNVIKYIEDNY
;
A
#
# COMPACT_ATOMS: atom_id res chain seq x y z
N MET A 1 12.77 19.24 23.64
CA MET A 1 12.55 18.93 23.20
C MET A 1 12.12 18.46 22.64
N SER A 2 12.08 18.24 22.47
CA SER A 2 11.74 17.92 21.97
C SER A 2 11.57 17.25 21.25
N LYS A 3 11.40 16.68 21.59
CA LYS A 3 11.12 16.16 20.49
C LYS A 3 10.49 17.07 19.59
N SER A 4 11.03 18.01 19.42
CA SER A 4 10.59 19.03 18.53
C SER A 4 10.61 18.56 17.09
N TYR A 5 11.17 17.40 16.83
CA TYR A 5 11.20 16.86 15.48
C TYR A 5 10.47 15.52 15.43
N THR A 6 9.89 15.26 14.29
CA THR A 6 9.15 14.04 14.04
C THR A 6 10.06 13.07 13.29
N THR A 7 10.12 11.83 13.74
CA THR A 7 10.89 10.82 13.05
C THR A 7 10.27 10.53 11.68
N GLN A 8 11.06 9.95 10.80
CA GLN A 8 10.54 9.54 9.51
C GLN A 8 9.37 8.58 9.63
N ASN A 9 9.43 7.66 10.61
CA ASN A 9 8.34 6.73 10.83
C ASN A 9 7.08 7.44 11.31
N GLU A 10 7.21 8.41 12.21
CA GLU A 10 6.07 9.16 12.71
C GLU A 10 5.42 9.98 11.60
N LEU A 11 6.23 10.61 10.76
CA LEU A 11 5.71 11.38 9.65
C LEU A 11 5.03 10.50 8.62
N LEU A 12 5.65 9.39 8.28
CA LEU A 12 5.05 8.44 7.35
C LEU A 12 3.73 7.90 7.90
N LEU A 13 3.71 7.52 9.18
CA LEU A 13 2.48 7.02 9.80
C LEU A 13 1.37 8.06 9.76
N LYS A 14 1.70 9.31 10.07
CA LYS A 14 0.72 10.39 10.00
C LYS A 14 0.13 10.50 8.61
N ASN A 15 0.97 10.47 7.58
CA ASN A 15 0.51 10.56 6.20
C ASN A 15 -0.35 9.36 5.82
N LEU A 16 0.03 8.18 6.27
CA LEU A 16 -0.75 6.96 6.01
C LEU A 16 -2.11 7.02 6.68
N LEU A 17 -2.18 7.47 7.92
CA LEU A 17 -3.44 7.58 8.63
C LEU A 17 -4.36 8.60 7.97
N GLU A 18 -3.81 9.68 7.44
CA GLU A 18 -4.60 10.65 6.68
C GLU A 18 -5.17 10.02 5.41
N PHE A 19 -4.36 9.22 4.72
CA PHE A 19 -4.82 8.52 3.52
C PHE A 19 -5.97 7.57 3.85
N TYR A 20 -5.86 6.82 4.95
CA TYR A 20 -6.87 5.84 5.35
C TYR A 20 -8.01 6.44 6.19
N ASP A 21 -8.00 7.74 6.38
CA ASP A 21 -9.14 8.42 6.99
C ASP A 21 -10.38 8.27 6.12
N ASP A 22 -10.21 8.06 4.84
CA ASP A 22 -11.28 7.64 3.95
C ASP A 22 -11.66 6.19 4.32
N ASP A 23 -12.83 6.03 4.92
CA ASP A 23 -13.29 4.73 5.39
C ASP A 23 -13.35 3.68 4.29
N ASN A 24 -13.66 4.10 3.07
CA ASN A 24 -13.73 3.16 1.95
C ASN A 24 -12.37 2.55 1.63
N LYS A 25 -11.31 3.33 1.70
CA LYS A 25 -9.96 2.85 1.46
C LYS A 25 -9.54 1.85 2.52
N LEU A 26 -9.83 2.17 3.79
CA LEU A 26 -9.49 1.27 4.88
C LEU A 26 -10.27 -0.04 4.78
N GLN A 27 -11.56 0.03 4.50
CA GLN A 27 -12.37 -1.17 4.34
C GLN A 27 -11.91 -2.02 3.17
N TYR A 28 -11.52 -1.38 2.08
CA TYR A 28 -11.03 -2.10 0.91
C TYR A 28 -9.79 -2.92 1.28
N MET A 29 -8.85 -2.30 1.97
CA MET A 29 -7.65 -2.99 2.42
C MET A 29 -7.99 -4.15 3.36
N LEU A 30 -8.89 -3.91 4.31
CA LEU A 30 -9.25 -4.93 5.29
C LEU A 30 -9.90 -6.16 4.64
N ARG A 31 -10.74 -5.94 3.63
CA ARG A 31 -11.38 -7.04 2.94
C ARG A 31 -10.36 -7.93 2.25
N ILE A 32 -9.32 -7.33 1.70
CA ILE A 32 -8.26 -8.09 1.07
C ILE A 32 -7.44 -8.85 2.11
N ILE A 33 -7.09 -8.18 3.21
CA ILE A 33 -6.29 -8.80 4.28
C ILE A 33 -7.05 -9.94 4.94
N ASN A 34 -8.36 -9.77 5.14
CA ASN A 34 -9.17 -10.76 5.84
C ASN A 34 -9.67 -11.89 4.94
N GLY A 35 -9.27 -11.89 3.69
CA GLY A 35 -9.66 -12.96 2.78
C GLY A 35 -11.08 -12.87 2.27
N GLU A 36 -11.70 -11.70 2.37
CA GLU A 36 -13.08 -11.48 1.92
C GLU A 36 -13.17 -11.02 0.47
N SER A 37 -12.03 -10.84 -0.16
CA SER A 37 -11.96 -10.43 -1.56
C SER A 37 -11.38 -11.59 -2.37
N LYS A 38 -11.69 -11.61 -3.67
CA LYS A 38 -11.06 -12.58 -4.58
C LYS A 38 -9.57 -12.33 -4.71
N ILE A 39 -9.14 -11.10 -4.46
CA ILE A 39 -7.74 -10.73 -4.50
C ILE A 39 -7.20 -10.82 -3.09
N SER A 40 -6.07 -11.51 -2.94
CA SER A 40 -5.39 -11.61 -1.64
C SER A 40 -4.17 -10.70 -1.62
N LEU A 41 -3.68 -10.42 -0.42
CA LEU A 41 -2.44 -9.67 -0.27
C LEU A 41 -1.30 -10.37 -1.00
N ARG A 42 -1.26 -11.69 -0.93
CA ARG A 42 -0.24 -12.48 -1.61
C ARG A 42 -0.28 -12.26 -3.12
N ILE A 43 -1.48 -12.18 -3.69
CA ILE A 43 -1.62 -11.94 -5.12
C ILE A 43 -1.15 -10.55 -5.51
N VAL A 44 -1.50 -9.54 -4.72
CA VAL A 44 -1.05 -8.17 -5.00
C VAL A 44 0.48 -8.08 -4.96
N ASP A 45 1.08 -8.70 -3.95
CA ASP A 45 2.52 -8.71 -3.81
C ASP A 45 3.18 -9.48 -4.98
N TRP A 46 2.68 -10.68 -5.26
CA TRP A 46 3.21 -11.50 -6.35
C TRP A 46 3.11 -10.78 -7.70
N PHE A 47 1.98 -10.15 -7.94
CA PHE A 47 1.78 -9.41 -9.18
C PHE A 47 2.81 -8.29 -9.31
N SER A 48 3.00 -7.52 -8.25
CA SER A 48 3.89 -6.35 -8.28
C SER A 48 5.36 -6.73 -8.40
N THR A 49 5.75 -7.87 -7.83
CA THR A 49 7.16 -8.28 -7.80
C THR A 49 7.51 -9.24 -8.93
N ASN A 50 6.74 -10.30 -9.09
CA ASN A 50 7.10 -11.37 -10.02
C ASN A 50 6.44 -11.20 -11.39
N TYR A 51 5.13 -11.06 -11.40
CA TYR A 51 4.41 -10.98 -12.67
C TYR A 51 4.80 -9.72 -13.44
N ALA A 52 4.78 -8.58 -12.78
CA ALA A 52 5.06 -7.30 -13.44
C ALA A 52 6.50 -7.22 -13.95
N LYS A 53 7.43 -7.88 -13.25
CA LYS A 53 8.81 -7.96 -13.71
C LYS A 53 8.92 -8.82 -14.95
N LYS A 54 8.32 -10.00 -14.93
CA LYS A 54 8.43 -10.97 -16.02
C LYS A 54 7.74 -10.46 -17.29
N HIS A 55 6.59 -9.83 -17.14
CA HIS A 55 5.77 -9.40 -18.27
C HIS A 55 5.86 -7.91 -18.54
N PHE A 56 6.73 -7.22 -17.82
CA PHE A 56 6.93 -5.77 -17.99
C PHE A 56 5.61 -5.03 -18.03
N THR A 57 4.82 -5.20 -16.96
CA THR A 57 3.45 -4.65 -16.91
C THR A 57 3.47 -3.14 -16.83
N VAL A 58 2.84 -2.49 -17.79
CA VAL A 58 2.74 -1.04 -17.83
C VAL A 58 1.32 -0.67 -18.24
N TYR A 59 0.85 0.47 -17.78
CA TYR A 59 -0.46 0.99 -18.16
C TYR A 59 -0.51 2.48 -17.88
N ASN A 60 -1.49 3.14 -18.45
CA ASN A 60 -1.63 4.58 -18.26
C ASN A 60 -2.42 4.86 -17.00
N ILE A 61 -1.94 5.83 -16.22
CA ILE A 61 -2.68 6.36 -15.09
C ILE A 61 -2.80 7.86 -15.26
N GLU A 62 -3.84 8.42 -14.63
CA GLU A 62 -4.09 9.84 -14.70
C GLU A 62 -3.63 10.49 -13.40
N LYS A 63 -2.71 11.45 -13.52
CA LYS A 63 -2.25 12.25 -12.38
C LYS A 63 -2.28 13.70 -12.78
N ASN A 64 -2.95 14.52 -11.97
CA ASN A 64 -3.00 15.97 -12.20
C ASN A 64 -3.48 16.30 -13.61
N ARG A 65 -4.45 15.52 -14.11
CA ARG A 65 -5.05 15.69 -15.45
C ARG A 65 -4.12 15.27 -16.58
N ASP A 66 -2.95 14.75 -16.26
CA ASP A 66 -2.03 14.24 -17.28
C ASP A 66 -2.04 12.72 -17.27
N LYS A 67 -1.94 12.15 -18.46
CA LYS A 67 -1.80 10.71 -18.60
C LYS A 67 -0.34 10.35 -18.50
N ASN A 68 -0.02 9.47 -17.55
CA ASN A 68 1.35 9.02 -17.34
C ASN A 68 1.41 7.52 -17.49
N LEU A 69 2.49 7.05 -18.10
CA LEU A 69 2.73 5.62 -18.19
C LEU A 69 3.28 5.11 -16.87
N PHE A 70 2.56 4.18 -16.27
CA PHE A 70 2.96 3.61 -14.98
C PHE A 70 3.60 2.24 -15.20
N LYS A 71 4.83 2.10 -14.77
CA LYS A 71 5.59 0.85 -14.86
C LYS A 71 5.57 0.19 -13.49
N VAL A 72 4.78 -0.85 -13.34
CA VAL A 72 4.49 -1.43 -12.03
C VAL A 72 5.77 -1.88 -11.31
N TYR A 73 6.56 -2.73 -11.93
CA TYR A 73 7.74 -3.28 -11.25
C TYR A 73 8.79 -2.21 -10.98
N VAL A 74 9.02 -1.33 -11.94
CA VAL A 74 10.00 -0.27 -11.78
C VAL A 74 9.63 0.64 -10.62
N ASP A 75 8.37 1.04 -10.54
CA ASP A 75 7.92 1.92 -9.47
C ASP A 75 7.96 1.19 -8.13
N TYR A 76 7.57 -0.09 -8.10
CA TYR A 76 7.67 -0.90 -6.91
C TYR A 76 9.11 -0.91 -6.37
N LYS A 77 10.09 -1.15 -7.24
CA LYS A 77 11.49 -1.19 -6.83
C LYS A 77 11.97 0.16 -6.31
N LEU A 78 11.53 1.23 -6.93
CA LEU A 78 11.89 2.57 -6.47
C LEU A 78 11.34 2.83 -5.07
N LYS A 79 10.10 2.44 -4.82
CA LYS A 79 9.48 2.61 -3.51
C LYS A 79 10.15 1.73 -2.46
N LEU A 80 10.46 0.51 -2.82
CA LEU A 80 11.16 -0.39 -1.90
C LEU A 80 12.52 0.16 -1.51
N LYS A 81 13.23 0.74 -2.46
CA LYS A 81 14.51 1.37 -2.19
C LYS A 81 14.35 2.60 -1.31
N ALA A 82 13.32 3.41 -1.57
CA ALA A 82 13.09 4.64 -0.82
C ALA A 82 12.66 4.38 0.62
N TYR A 83 11.80 3.39 0.83
CA TYR A 83 11.22 3.14 2.15
C TYR A 83 11.89 2.02 2.91
N SER A 84 12.62 1.15 2.24
CA SER A 84 13.19 -0.09 2.77
C SER A 84 12.08 -1.13 3.02
N LYS A 85 12.53 -2.36 3.22
CA LYS A 85 11.62 -3.47 3.44
C LYS A 85 10.72 -3.28 4.66
N LYS A 86 11.25 -2.67 5.71
CA LYS A 86 10.49 -2.45 6.94
C LYS A 86 9.25 -1.60 6.71
N ARG A 87 9.31 -0.67 5.78
CA ARG A 87 8.26 0.31 5.58
C ARG A 87 7.49 0.14 4.29
N PHE A 88 7.79 -0.90 3.52
CA PHE A 88 7.08 -1.09 2.25
C PHE A 88 6.70 -2.55 1.97
N ASP A 89 7.34 -3.52 2.58
CA ASP A 89 6.98 -4.93 2.38
C ASP A 89 5.74 -5.26 3.21
N PRO A 90 4.64 -5.70 2.59
CA PRO A 90 3.40 -5.96 3.33
C PRO A 90 3.49 -7.16 4.27
N PHE A 91 4.50 -8.01 4.13
CA PHE A 91 4.67 -9.18 4.98
C PHE A 91 5.74 -8.98 6.05
N CYS A 92 6.41 -7.83 6.07
CA CYS A 92 7.40 -7.53 7.08
C CYS A 92 6.70 -7.18 8.39
N ARG A 93 7.15 -7.76 9.50
CA ARG A 93 6.48 -7.61 10.79
C ARG A 93 7.04 -6.49 11.65
N TRP A 94 7.86 -5.63 11.08
CA TRP A 94 8.42 -4.50 11.81
C TRP A 94 7.39 -3.38 11.93
N ASP A 95 7.53 -2.58 12.98
CA ASP A 95 6.72 -1.39 13.20
C ASP A 95 5.23 -1.70 13.22
N ARG A 96 4.85 -2.67 14.05
CA ARG A 96 3.44 -3.00 14.26
C ARG A 96 2.73 -1.83 14.92
N ILE A 97 1.53 -1.56 14.45
CA ILE A 97 0.72 -0.48 14.98
C ILE A 97 -0.71 -0.95 15.15
N THR A 98 -1.44 -0.24 16.01
CA THR A 98 -2.85 -0.49 16.24
C THR A 98 -3.63 0.74 15.82
N ILE A 99 -4.63 0.55 14.97
CA ILE A 99 -5.46 1.63 14.45
C ILE A 99 -6.86 1.48 15.03
N PRO A 100 -7.44 2.54 15.63
CA PRO A 100 -8.83 2.48 16.05
C PRO A 100 -9.76 2.25 14.87
N TYR A 101 -10.78 1.45 15.08
CA TYR A 101 -11.75 1.14 14.05
C TYR A 101 -13.15 1.20 14.63
N LYS A 102 -14.13 0.79 13.87
CA LYS A 102 -15.55 0.90 14.23
C LYS A 102 -15.90 0.15 15.51
N ASP A 103 -16.90 0.65 16.23
CA ASP A 103 -17.49 -0.06 17.38
C ASP A 103 -16.48 -0.37 18.47
N ASN A 104 -15.57 0.57 18.72
CA ASN A 104 -14.54 0.42 19.76
C ASN A 104 -13.60 -0.75 19.52
N THR A 105 -13.48 -1.18 18.27
CA THR A 105 -12.51 -2.21 17.89
C THR A 105 -11.23 -1.55 17.40
N SER A 106 -10.22 -2.36 17.19
CA SER A 106 -8.97 -1.90 16.64
C SER A 106 -8.44 -2.90 15.65
N ILE A 107 -7.54 -2.42 14.79
CA ILE A 107 -6.90 -3.23 13.75
C ILE A 107 -5.42 -3.23 14.01
N GLN A 108 -4.82 -4.42 14.00
CA GLN A 108 -3.37 -4.53 14.07
C GLN A 108 -2.81 -4.69 12.67
N THR A 109 -1.82 -3.86 12.35
CA THR A 109 -1.19 -3.88 11.05
C THR A 109 0.26 -3.45 11.20
N THR A 110 0.93 -3.17 10.08
CA THR A 110 2.29 -2.66 10.11
C THR A 110 2.37 -1.46 9.18
N ILE A 111 3.38 -0.63 9.39
CA ILE A 111 3.61 0.51 8.51
C ILE A 111 3.87 0.02 7.08
N GLY A 112 4.64 -1.07 6.94
CA GLY A 112 4.92 -1.63 5.62
C GLY A 112 3.66 -2.05 4.89
N GLN A 113 2.73 -2.69 5.60
CA GLN A 113 1.48 -3.13 5.00
C GLN A 113 0.61 -1.95 4.56
N LEU A 114 0.46 -0.95 5.42
CA LEU A 114 -0.30 0.24 5.08
C LEU A 114 0.30 0.98 3.89
N ASN A 115 1.61 1.12 3.87
CA ASN A 115 2.29 1.87 2.84
C ASN A 115 2.24 1.15 1.49
N PHE A 116 2.40 -0.17 1.51
CA PHE A 116 2.31 -0.97 0.29
C PHE A 116 0.89 -0.88 -0.31
N PHE A 117 -0.13 -1.01 0.52
CA PHE A 117 -1.51 -0.91 0.04
C PHE A 117 -1.83 0.49 -0.48
N ARG A 118 -1.33 1.53 0.19
CA ARG A 118 -1.52 2.88 -0.31
C ARG A 118 -0.94 3.02 -1.70
N TRP A 119 0.28 2.52 -1.89
CA TRP A 119 0.90 2.54 -3.21
C TRP A 119 0.05 1.80 -4.24
N ALA A 120 -0.41 0.62 -3.88
CA ALA A 120 -1.20 -0.19 -4.81
C ALA A 120 -2.54 0.45 -5.14
N LEU A 121 -3.18 1.10 -4.17
CA LEU A 121 -4.44 1.78 -4.41
C LEU A 121 -4.25 3.06 -5.24
N GLU A 122 -3.26 3.87 -4.89
CA GLU A 122 -3.04 5.13 -5.58
C GLU A 122 -2.65 4.97 -7.05
N ASN A 123 -1.99 3.87 -7.36
CA ASN A 123 -1.48 3.65 -8.71
C ASN A 123 -2.28 2.59 -9.46
N ASN A 124 -3.49 2.33 -9.00
CA ASN A 124 -4.43 1.43 -9.67
C ASN A 124 -3.91 0.00 -9.87
N VAL A 125 -2.96 -0.43 -9.05
CA VAL A 125 -2.43 -1.78 -9.14
C VAL A 125 -3.52 -2.79 -8.84
N ILE A 126 -4.26 -2.58 -7.75
CA ILE A 126 -5.33 -3.49 -7.37
C ILE A 126 -6.44 -3.49 -8.42
N LYS A 127 -6.80 -2.31 -8.92
CA LYS A 127 -7.81 -2.21 -9.96
C LYS A 127 -7.38 -2.95 -11.22
N TYR A 128 -6.11 -2.83 -11.59
CA TYR A 128 -5.59 -3.54 -12.76
C TYR A 128 -5.71 -5.06 -12.57
N ILE A 129 -5.38 -5.55 -11.39
CA ILE A 129 -5.51 -6.97 -11.10
C ILE A 129 -6.98 -7.40 -11.21
N GLU A 130 -7.89 -6.61 -10.64
CA GLU A 130 -9.32 -6.93 -10.69
C GLU A 130 -9.84 -7.01 -12.12
N ASP A 131 -9.39 -6.10 -12.97
CA ASP A 131 -9.86 -6.01 -14.35
C ASP A 131 -9.26 -7.09 -15.26
N ASN A 132 -8.12 -7.66 -14.89
CA ASN A 132 -7.38 -8.56 -15.77
C ASN A 132 -7.13 -9.95 -15.18
N TYR A 133 -7.65 -10.21 -14.03
CA TYR A 133 -7.35 -11.47 -13.35
C TYR A 133 -8.47 -12.47 -13.44
#